data_a8526cfb7bd2b2c0b6126bdc171e8839
#
_entry.id   a8526cfb7bd2b2c0b6126bdc171e8839
#
_cell.length_a   1.000
_cell.length_b   1.000
_cell.length_c   1.000
_cell.angle_alpha   90.00
_cell.angle_beta   90.00
_cell.angle_gamma   90.00
#
_symmetry.space_group_name_H-M   'P 1'
#
loop_
_entity.id
_entity.type
_entity.pdbx_description
1 polymer ?
#
loop_
_entity_poly.entity_id
_entity_poly.type
_entity_poly.pdbx_seq_one_letter_code
_entity_poly.pdbx_strand_id
1 'polypeptide(L)'
;MSGLDFDGEYGRQYRQRIRLSIPAYDAVLEIGAAALAAKTPAAREVLVVGPGAGEELPGLLQAMPLARFTLLEPSEQMADFCRQRISALHAGSRCLLHQQSLADSELEPARFDAVVCHHVLHLFPPEQQQQQLDHLLGQLAAGGCLLLSSYSEPSEHDNSEQLEIVKARLRMLGMDEATLDLFLSGRNKVVFSLAEALIQQQAHAWGCAPPQVLLRAMFNGLWLIERPAA
;
A
#
# COMPACT_ATOMS: atom_id res chain seq x y z
N MET A 1 -2.66 -4.79 14.92
CA MET A 1 -1.66 -4.92 13.83
C MET A 1 -1.40 -6.39 13.59
N SER A 2 -0.97 -6.75 12.38
CA SER A 2 -0.66 -8.13 11.99
C SER A 2 0.42 -8.74 12.89
N GLY A 3 0.46 -10.08 12.96
CA GLY A 3 1.52 -10.80 13.68
C GLY A 3 2.87 -10.84 12.92
N LEU A 4 3.08 -9.98 11.90
CA LEU A 4 4.36 -9.87 11.19
C LEU A 4 5.31 -8.97 11.97
N ASP A 5 6.48 -9.50 12.28
CA ASP A 5 7.54 -8.79 13.00
C ASP A 5 8.42 -8.00 12.01
N PHE A 6 8.01 -6.77 11.70
CA PHE A 6 8.76 -5.87 10.82
C PHE A 6 10.05 -5.35 11.45
N ASP A 7 10.18 -5.41 12.77
CA ASP A 7 11.40 -5.03 13.51
C ASP A 7 12.34 -6.21 13.74
N GLY A 8 11.95 -7.43 13.33
CA GLY A 8 12.70 -8.64 13.47
C GLY A 8 13.17 -9.27 12.16
N GLU A 9 13.15 -10.60 12.11
CA GLU A 9 13.65 -11.38 10.97
C GLU A 9 12.83 -11.16 9.70
N TYR A 10 11.50 -10.98 9.80
CA TYR A 10 10.65 -10.72 8.66
C TYR A 10 11.06 -9.42 7.95
N GLY A 11 11.28 -8.34 8.71
CA GLY A 11 11.72 -7.06 8.16
C GLY A 11 13.10 -7.13 7.50
N ARG A 12 14.06 -7.89 8.08
CA ARG A 12 15.40 -8.10 7.48
C ARG A 12 15.32 -8.76 6.10
N GLN A 13 14.38 -9.68 5.90
CA GLN A 13 14.20 -10.42 4.65
C GLN A 13 13.15 -9.78 3.74
N TYR A 14 12.52 -8.67 4.14
CA TYR A 14 11.37 -8.06 3.47
C TYR A 14 11.59 -7.87 1.96
N ARG A 15 12.70 -7.27 1.53
CA ARG A 15 12.99 -6.99 0.13
C ARG A 15 13.02 -8.23 -0.77
N GLN A 16 13.49 -9.35 -0.23
CA GLN A 16 13.51 -10.62 -0.98
C GLN A 16 12.13 -11.27 -0.98
N ARG A 17 11.42 -11.21 0.15
CA ARG A 17 10.14 -11.88 0.35
C ARG A 17 8.98 -11.17 -0.33
N ILE A 18 8.99 -9.84 -0.39
CA ILE A 18 7.83 -9.09 -0.89
C ILE A 18 7.47 -9.44 -2.34
N ARG A 19 8.46 -9.60 -3.22
CA ARG A 19 8.26 -9.99 -4.63
C ARG A 19 7.84 -11.45 -4.80
N LEU A 20 8.19 -12.31 -3.85
CA LEU A 20 7.65 -13.68 -3.80
C LEU A 20 6.19 -13.66 -3.36
N SER A 21 5.89 -12.93 -2.30
CA SER A 21 4.56 -12.89 -1.67
C SER A 21 3.53 -12.17 -2.54
N ILE A 22 3.91 -11.08 -3.21
CA ILE A 22 3.00 -10.23 -3.98
C ILE A 22 3.31 -10.34 -5.47
N PRO A 23 2.45 -11.05 -6.24
CA PRO A 23 2.54 -11.07 -7.70
C PRO A 23 2.46 -9.66 -8.28
N ALA A 24 3.29 -9.38 -9.30
CA ALA A 24 3.33 -8.08 -9.98
C ALA A 24 3.67 -6.88 -9.07
N TYR A 25 4.40 -7.10 -7.96
CA TYR A 25 4.75 -6.04 -7.01
C TYR A 25 5.39 -4.81 -7.70
N ASP A 26 6.38 -5.02 -8.56
CA ASP A 26 7.04 -3.91 -9.26
C ASP A 26 6.09 -3.19 -10.23
N ALA A 27 5.16 -3.92 -10.88
CA ALA A 27 4.14 -3.33 -11.74
C ALA A 27 3.13 -2.47 -10.95
N VAL A 28 2.80 -2.86 -9.71
CA VAL A 28 1.98 -2.02 -8.81
C VAL A 28 2.64 -0.66 -8.60
N LEU A 29 3.95 -0.64 -8.31
CA LEU A 29 4.67 0.60 -8.06
C LEU A 29 4.80 1.46 -9.33
N GLU A 30 5.11 0.83 -10.48
CA GLU A 30 5.25 1.50 -11.77
C GLU A 30 3.93 2.12 -12.23
N ILE A 31 2.86 1.31 -12.29
CA ILE A 31 1.52 1.76 -12.75
C ILE A 31 0.97 2.81 -11.79
N GLY A 32 1.16 2.62 -10.47
CA GLY A 32 0.75 3.58 -9.46
C GLY A 32 1.41 4.94 -9.63
N ALA A 33 2.72 4.98 -9.80
CA ALA A 33 3.45 6.22 -10.05
C ALA A 33 2.99 6.91 -11.35
N ALA A 34 2.77 6.14 -12.42
CA ALA A 34 2.27 6.67 -13.70
C ALA A 34 0.85 7.23 -13.56
N ALA A 35 -0.03 6.57 -12.79
CA ALA A 35 -1.39 7.06 -12.54
C ALA A 35 -1.37 8.40 -11.79
N LEU A 36 -0.53 8.54 -10.75
CA LEU A 36 -0.37 9.80 -10.02
C LEU A 36 0.20 10.91 -10.92
N ALA A 37 1.19 10.61 -11.76
CA ALA A 37 1.73 11.57 -12.73
C ALA A 37 0.64 12.11 -13.68
N ALA A 38 -0.30 11.25 -14.09
CA ALA A 38 -1.38 11.61 -15.01
C ALA A 38 -2.50 12.37 -14.31
N LYS A 39 -2.83 12.02 -13.06
CA LYS A 39 -4.01 12.55 -12.35
C LYS A 39 -3.70 13.77 -11.49
N THR A 40 -2.50 13.82 -10.90
CA THR A 40 -2.07 14.91 -10.01
C THR A 40 -0.71 15.47 -10.42
N PRO A 41 -0.52 15.91 -11.69
CA PRO A 41 0.79 16.36 -12.20
C PRO A 41 1.32 17.60 -11.48
N ALA A 42 0.43 18.39 -10.86
CA ALA A 42 0.77 19.59 -10.11
C ALA A 42 0.86 19.37 -8.59
N ALA A 43 0.79 18.12 -8.13
CA ALA A 43 0.84 17.80 -6.70
C ALA A 43 2.03 18.45 -5.99
N ARG A 44 1.77 19.00 -4.81
CA ARG A 44 2.75 19.67 -3.94
C ARG A 44 2.96 18.92 -2.63
N GLU A 45 1.90 18.37 -2.07
CA GLU A 45 1.92 17.65 -0.80
C GLU A 45 1.42 16.21 -1.02
N VAL A 46 2.27 15.25 -0.74
CA VAL A 46 1.98 13.82 -0.91
C VAL A 46 2.21 13.10 0.41
N LEU A 47 1.22 12.31 0.84
CA LEU A 47 1.33 11.43 1.99
C LEU A 47 1.62 10.00 1.52
N VAL A 48 2.62 9.35 2.11
CA VAL A 48 2.90 7.93 1.90
C VAL A 48 2.76 7.21 3.24
N VAL A 49 1.80 6.29 3.34
CA VAL A 49 1.50 5.55 4.55
C VAL A 49 2.06 4.13 4.45
N GLY A 50 2.94 3.77 5.36
CA GLY A 50 3.64 2.50 5.40
C GLY A 50 4.61 2.29 4.22
N PRO A 51 5.54 3.26 3.94
CA PRO A 51 6.48 3.11 2.84
C PRO A 51 7.42 1.91 3.01
N GLY A 52 7.48 1.31 4.20
CA GLY A 52 8.38 0.21 4.46
C GLY A 52 9.83 0.60 4.14
N ALA A 53 10.48 -0.13 3.22
CA ALA A 53 11.84 0.18 2.76
C ALA A 53 11.89 1.29 1.68
N GLY A 54 10.78 1.96 1.37
CA GLY A 54 10.70 3.05 0.40
C GLY A 54 10.86 2.60 -1.05
N GLU A 55 10.42 1.39 -1.41
CA GLU A 55 10.57 0.84 -2.75
C GLU A 55 9.81 1.65 -3.81
N GLU A 56 8.71 2.32 -3.46
CA GLU A 56 7.91 3.21 -4.32
C GLU A 56 8.55 4.58 -4.56
N LEU A 57 9.44 5.03 -3.68
CA LEU A 57 9.97 6.41 -3.71
C LEU A 57 10.64 6.80 -5.03
N PRO A 58 11.45 5.96 -5.70
CA PRO A 58 12.05 6.34 -6.99
C PRO A 58 11.00 6.73 -8.02
N GLY A 59 9.95 5.92 -8.17
CA GLY A 59 8.84 6.18 -9.11
C GLY A 59 8.05 7.44 -8.73
N LEU A 60 7.70 7.60 -7.45
CA LEU A 60 6.94 8.75 -6.96
C LEU A 60 7.70 10.08 -7.12
N LEU A 61 9.00 10.10 -6.79
CA LEU A 61 9.85 11.26 -6.92
C LEU A 61 9.99 11.72 -8.37
N GLN A 62 10.04 10.77 -9.31
CA GLN A 62 10.07 11.02 -10.74
C GLN A 62 8.72 11.49 -11.26
N ALA A 63 7.64 10.84 -10.85
CA ALA A 63 6.26 11.14 -11.28
C ALA A 63 5.79 12.53 -10.84
N MET A 64 6.21 12.97 -9.65
CA MET A 64 5.77 14.22 -9.04
C MET A 64 6.98 15.09 -8.63
N PRO A 65 7.69 15.70 -9.60
CA PRO A 65 8.97 16.39 -9.35
C PRO A 65 8.84 17.63 -8.46
N LEU A 66 7.64 18.19 -8.32
CA LEU A 66 7.36 19.38 -7.51
C LEU A 66 6.87 19.06 -6.10
N ALA A 67 6.56 17.80 -5.81
CA ALA A 67 5.95 17.37 -4.57
C ALA A 67 6.97 17.24 -3.42
N ARG A 68 6.49 17.53 -2.21
CA ARG A 68 7.08 17.12 -0.95
C ARG A 68 6.33 15.90 -0.44
N PHE A 69 7.05 14.99 0.16
CA PHE A 69 6.52 13.72 0.64
C PHE A 69 6.61 13.66 2.16
N THR A 70 5.47 13.50 2.80
CA THR A 70 5.36 13.11 4.21
C THR A 70 5.21 11.60 4.25
N LEU A 71 6.11 10.90 4.95
CA LEU A 71 6.12 9.45 5.05
C LEU A 71 5.86 9.03 6.49
N LEU A 72 4.96 8.08 6.71
CA LEU A 72 4.63 7.55 8.03
C LEU A 72 4.93 6.05 8.07
N GLU A 73 5.94 5.65 8.83
CA GLU A 73 6.37 4.25 8.99
C GLU A 73 6.56 3.92 10.47
N PRO A 74 5.73 3.09 11.09
CA PRO A 74 5.82 2.80 12.51
C PRO A 74 6.99 1.89 12.91
N SER A 75 7.43 0.97 12.02
CA SER A 75 8.55 0.07 12.30
C SER A 75 9.88 0.83 12.26
N GLU A 76 10.67 0.71 13.32
CA GLU A 76 12.00 1.33 13.40
C GLU A 76 12.93 0.80 12.31
N GLN A 77 12.97 -0.53 12.14
CA GLN A 77 13.83 -1.18 11.14
C GLN A 77 13.45 -0.79 9.70
N MET A 78 12.15 -0.75 9.40
CA MET A 78 11.68 -0.35 8.07
C MET A 78 11.93 1.14 7.82
N ALA A 79 11.72 2.00 8.83
CA ALA A 79 12.05 3.41 8.77
C ALA A 79 13.54 3.65 8.50
N ASP A 80 14.42 2.83 9.08
CA ASP A 80 15.87 2.91 8.81
C ASP A 80 16.22 2.55 7.36
N PHE A 81 15.59 1.51 6.79
CA PHE A 81 15.75 1.20 5.37
C PHE A 81 15.22 2.32 4.48
N CYS A 82 14.10 2.94 4.86
CA CYS A 82 13.54 4.08 4.14
C CYS A 82 14.48 5.30 4.20
N ARG A 83 15.07 5.63 5.37
CA ARG A 83 16.07 6.71 5.51
C ARG A 83 17.28 6.48 4.61
N GLN A 84 17.78 5.24 4.56
CA GLN A 84 18.89 4.87 3.67
C GLN A 84 18.51 5.07 2.19
N ARG A 85 17.28 4.70 1.82
CA ARG A 85 16.75 4.89 0.46
C ARG A 85 16.65 6.38 0.11
N ILE A 86 16.07 7.19 0.99
CA ILE A 86 15.96 8.66 0.81
C ILE A 86 17.35 9.28 0.61
N SER A 87 18.33 8.85 1.41
CA SER A 87 19.71 9.32 1.29
C SER A 87 20.34 8.93 -0.04
N ALA A 88 20.19 7.67 -0.46
CA ALA A 88 20.70 7.16 -1.74
C ALA A 88 20.08 7.85 -2.97
N LEU A 89 18.84 8.32 -2.85
CA LEU A 89 18.13 9.07 -3.89
C LEU A 89 18.40 10.59 -3.82
N HIS A 90 19.21 11.06 -2.86
CA HIS A 90 19.43 12.49 -2.58
C HIS A 90 18.13 13.28 -2.38
N ALA A 91 17.09 12.63 -1.82
CA ALA A 91 15.74 13.17 -1.72
C ALA A 91 15.40 13.79 -0.35
N GLY A 92 16.38 13.98 0.54
CA GLY A 92 16.15 14.49 1.90
C GLY A 92 15.48 15.86 1.99
N SER A 93 15.64 16.72 0.96
CA SER A 93 14.95 18.02 0.92
C SER A 93 13.47 17.92 0.55
N ARG A 94 13.02 16.76 0.05
CA ARG A 94 11.64 16.51 -0.43
C ARG A 94 10.91 15.46 0.38
N CYS A 95 11.61 14.64 1.18
CA CYS A 95 11.03 13.52 1.93
C CYS A 95 11.22 13.77 3.44
N LEU A 96 10.10 13.85 4.16
CA LEU A 96 10.08 13.93 5.62
C LEU A 96 9.49 12.62 6.17
N LEU A 97 10.31 11.83 6.83
CA LEU A 97 9.92 10.55 7.42
C LEU A 97 9.66 10.69 8.91
N HIS A 98 8.47 10.31 9.34
CA HIS A 98 8.06 10.18 10.73
C HIS A 98 7.91 8.71 11.11
N GLN A 99 8.51 8.33 12.24
CA GLN A 99 8.39 6.97 12.79
C GLN A 99 7.10 6.86 13.63
N GLN A 100 5.97 6.80 12.95
CA GLN A 100 4.65 6.69 13.57
C GLN A 100 3.64 6.11 12.58
N SER A 101 2.50 5.63 13.09
CA SER A 101 1.37 5.24 12.25
C SER A 101 0.51 6.46 11.85
N LEU A 102 -0.38 6.27 10.86
CA LEU A 102 -1.33 7.31 10.48
C LEU A 102 -2.29 7.63 11.65
N ALA A 103 -2.69 6.62 12.43
CA ALA A 103 -3.59 6.79 13.56
C ALA A 103 -2.97 7.60 14.71
N ASP A 104 -1.65 7.56 14.87
CA ASP A 104 -0.90 8.29 15.89
C ASP A 104 -0.41 9.66 15.40
N SER A 105 -0.69 10.00 14.14
CA SER A 105 -0.24 11.25 13.54
C SER A 105 -1.20 12.41 13.84
N GLU A 106 -0.64 13.60 14.04
CA GLU A 106 -1.39 14.86 14.22
C GLU A 106 -1.48 15.63 12.87
N LEU A 107 -1.69 14.90 11.76
CA LEU A 107 -1.79 15.53 10.45
C LEU A 107 -3.14 16.26 10.29
N GLU A 108 -3.08 17.45 9.73
CA GLU A 108 -4.28 18.21 9.35
C GLU A 108 -5.06 17.44 8.28
N PRO A 109 -6.38 17.30 8.43
CA PRO A 109 -7.22 16.63 7.43
C PRO A 109 -7.29 17.43 6.12
N ALA A 110 -7.62 16.75 5.03
CA ALA A 110 -7.82 17.32 3.69
C ALA A 110 -6.62 18.15 3.18
N ARG A 111 -5.39 17.72 3.52
CA ARG A 111 -4.16 18.44 3.23
C ARG A 111 -3.46 17.99 1.95
N PHE A 112 -3.56 16.70 1.60
CA PHE A 112 -2.66 16.10 0.60
C PHE A 112 -3.32 16.00 -0.78
N ASP A 113 -2.57 16.40 -1.81
CA ASP A 113 -2.96 16.26 -3.22
C ASP A 113 -2.97 14.80 -3.66
N ALA A 114 -2.12 13.97 -3.04
CA ALA A 114 -2.13 12.52 -3.22
C ALA A 114 -1.82 11.80 -1.91
N VAL A 115 -2.48 10.67 -1.70
CA VAL A 115 -2.19 9.72 -0.62
C VAL A 115 -1.82 8.39 -1.25
N VAL A 116 -0.72 7.79 -0.82
CA VAL A 116 -0.23 6.48 -1.29
C VAL A 116 -0.23 5.50 -0.12
N CYS A 117 -0.87 4.35 -0.30
CA CYS A 117 -0.91 3.30 0.70
C CYS A 117 -0.79 1.93 0.01
N HIS A 118 0.44 1.40 -0.03
CA HIS A 118 0.73 0.13 -0.69
C HIS A 118 0.87 -1.01 0.31
N HIS A 119 -0.01 -2.02 0.21
CA HIS A 119 0.07 -3.27 0.97
C HIS A 119 0.12 -3.07 2.50
N VAL A 120 -0.68 -2.12 3.03
CA VAL A 120 -0.79 -1.84 4.47
C VAL A 120 -2.13 -2.32 5.04
N LEU A 121 -3.26 -2.03 4.37
CA LEU A 121 -4.58 -2.28 4.95
C LEU A 121 -4.87 -3.75 5.25
N HIS A 122 -4.27 -4.67 4.50
CA HIS A 122 -4.39 -6.11 4.77
C HIS A 122 -3.66 -6.58 6.05
N LEU A 123 -2.89 -5.71 6.69
CA LEU A 123 -2.24 -5.97 7.98
C LEU A 123 -3.19 -5.71 9.16
N PHE A 124 -4.35 -5.13 8.91
CA PHE A 124 -5.39 -4.88 9.91
C PHE A 124 -6.51 -5.90 9.80
N PRO A 125 -7.04 -6.39 10.93
CA PRO A 125 -8.20 -7.26 10.91
C PRO A 125 -9.43 -6.51 10.34
N PRO A 126 -10.42 -7.22 9.77
CA PRO A 126 -11.53 -6.62 9.03
C PRO A 126 -12.27 -5.50 9.76
N GLU A 127 -12.45 -5.63 11.07
CA GLU A 127 -13.13 -4.65 11.92
C GLU A 127 -12.40 -3.31 12.04
N GLN A 128 -11.09 -3.27 11.70
CA GLN A 128 -10.28 -2.06 11.73
C GLN A 128 -10.07 -1.46 10.33
N GLN A 129 -10.25 -2.24 9.26
CA GLN A 129 -9.95 -1.81 7.89
C GLN A 129 -10.79 -0.59 7.47
N GLN A 130 -12.05 -0.51 7.90
CA GLN A 130 -12.90 0.63 7.61
C GLN A 130 -12.31 1.92 8.19
N GLN A 131 -11.94 1.91 9.47
CA GLN A 131 -11.36 3.08 10.14
C GLN A 131 -10.05 3.52 9.47
N GLN A 132 -9.20 2.56 9.09
CA GLN A 132 -7.95 2.89 8.39
C GLN A 132 -8.21 3.53 7.02
N LEU A 133 -9.20 3.03 6.28
CA LEU A 133 -9.58 3.59 4.99
C LEU A 133 -10.19 4.99 5.14
N ASP A 134 -11.00 5.22 6.18
CA ASP A 134 -11.53 6.54 6.53
C ASP A 134 -10.41 7.53 6.86
N HIS A 135 -9.39 7.11 7.60
CA HIS A 135 -8.24 7.94 7.91
C HIS A 135 -7.48 8.34 6.63
N LEU A 136 -7.28 7.40 5.69
CA LEU A 136 -6.60 7.69 4.41
C LEU A 136 -7.40 8.69 3.57
N LEU A 137 -8.71 8.46 3.41
CA LEU A 137 -9.59 9.32 2.63
C LEU A 137 -9.75 10.71 3.25
N GLY A 138 -9.73 10.79 4.59
CA GLY A 138 -9.77 12.05 5.34
C GLY A 138 -8.55 12.95 5.10
N GLN A 139 -7.42 12.40 4.65
CA GLN A 139 -6.23 13.18 4.34
C GLN A 139 -6.27 13.84 2.94
N LEU A 140 -7.18 13.40 2.05
CA LEU A 140 -7.25 13.93 0.69
C LEU A 140 -7.77 15.35 0.64
N ALA A 141 -7.07 16.23 -0.01
CA ALA A 141 -7.58 17.54 -0.44
C ALA A 141 -8.66 17.37 -1.52
N ALA A 142 -9.46 18.39 -1.75
CA ALA A 142 -10.37 18.45 -2.90
C ALA A 142 -9.55 18.38 -4.20
N GLY A 143 -9.96 17.54 -5.14
CA GLY A 143 -9.23 17.26 -6.37
C GLY A 143 -8.05 16.29 -6.21
N GLY A 144 -7.79 15.79 -5.00
CA GLY A 144 -6.73 14.82 -4.71
C GLY A 144 -7.12 13.38 -5.01
N CYS A 145 -6.16 12.47 -4.95
CA CYS A 145 -6.41 11.05 -5.15
C CYS A 145 -5.67 10.14 -4.17
N LEU A 146 -6.31 9.01 -3.81
CA LEU A 146 -5.71 7.91 -3.07
C LEU A 146 -5.30 6.80 -4.04
N LEU A 147 -4.04 6.42 -3.99
CA LEU A 147 -3.49 5.23 -4.62
C LEU A 147 -3.39 4.13 -3.57
N LEU A 148 -4.20 3.10 -3.71
CA LEU A 148 -4.33 2.02 -2.73
C LEU A 148 -3.99 0.68 -3.37
N SER A 149 -3.08 -0.09 -2.76
CA SER A 149 -2.93 -1.50 -3.11
C SER A 149 -3.07 -2.40 -1.88
N SER A 150 -3.65 -3.57 -2.06
CA SER A 150 -3.87 -4.52 -0.98
C SER A 150 -4.06 -5.95 -1.47
N TYR A 151 -3.85 -6.89 -0.56
CA TYR A 151 -4.41 -8.23 -0.68
C TYR A 151 -5.94 -8.14 -0.61
N SER A 152 -6.62 -8.73 -1.60
CA SER A 152 -8.07 -8.67 -1.77
C SER A 152 -8.55 -9.93 -2.51
N GLU A 153 -9.17 -10.84 -1.78
CA GLU A 153 -9.82 -12.03 -2.35
C GLU A 153 -11.24 -11.68 -2.78
N PRO A 154 -11.69 -12.14 -3.96
CA PRO A 154 -13.10 -12.06 -4.32
C PRO A 154 -13.96 -12.82 -3.30
N SER A 155 -14.95 -12.16 -2.72
CA SER A 155 -15.80 -12.75 -1.67
C SER A 155 -16.91 -13.67 -2.21
N GLU A 156 -17.26 -13.54 -3.48
CA GLU A 156 -18.43 -14.21 -4.10
C GLU A 156 -18.05 -15.46 -4.90
N HIS A 157 -16.77 -15.83 -4.95
CA HIS A 157 -16.29 -16.95 -5.78
C HIS A 157 -15.58 -18.01 -4.95
N ASP A 158 -15.63 -19.23 -5.42
CA ASP A 158 -14.71 -20.28 -4.94
C ASP A 158 -13.30 -19.95 -5.42
N ASN A 159 -12.45 -19.56 -4.47
CA ASN A 159 -11.07 -19.18 -4.74
C ASN A 159 -10.11 -20.39 -4.80
N SER A 160 -10.61 -21.61 -4.76
CA SER A 160 -9.78 -22.82 -4.66
C SER A 160 -8.84 -22.98 -5.87
N GLU A 161 -9.32 -22.78 -7.07
CA GLU A 161 -8.51 -22.86 -8.29
C GLU A 161 -7.42 -21.78 -8.33
N GLN A 162 -7.78 -20.55 -8.00
CA GLN A 162 -6.79 -19.45 -7.92
C GLN A 162 -5.74 -19.71 -6.85
N LEU A 163 -6.14 -20.30 -5.73
CA LEU A 163 -5.21 -20.68 -4.68
C LEU A 163 -4.21 -21.76 -5.14
N GLU A 164 -4.64 -22.74 -5.91
CA GLU A 164 -3.74 -23.74 -6.51
C GLU A 164 -2.75 -23.09 -7.49
N ILE A 165 -3.17 -22.09 -8.25
CA ILE A 165 -2.26 -21.33 -9.12
C ILE A 165 -1.23 -20.54 -8.27
N VAL A 166 -1.64 -19.92 -7.14
CA VAL A 166 -0.72 -19.25 -6.21
C VAL A 166 0.32 -20.24 -5.66
N LYS A 167 -0.13 -21.42 -5.21
CA LYS A 167 0.77 -22.49 -4.72
C LYS A 167 1.78 -22.92 -5.80
N ALA A 168 1.29 -23.18 -7.02
CA ALA A 168 2.14 -23.58 -8.14
C ALA A 168 3.20 -22.49 -8.44
N ARG A 169 2.79 -21.22 -8.46
CA ARG A 169 3.72 -20.08 -8.64
C ARG A 169 4.80 -20.05 -7.56
N LEU A 170 4.42 -20.17 -6.28
CA LEU A 170 5.37 -20.11 -5.17
C LEU A 170 6.38 -21.27 -5.22
N ARG A 171 5.92 -22.50 -5.60
CA ARG A 171 6.81 -23.64 -5.85
C ARG A 171 7.79 -23.37 -7.00
N MET A 172 7.32 -22.81 -8.10
CA MET A 172 8.17 -22.43 -9.24
C MET A 172 9.23 -21.40 -8.87
N LEU A 173 8.95 -20.56 -7.87
CA LEU A 173 9.89 -19.57 -7.32
C LEU A 173 10.80 -20.16 -6.22
N GLY A 174 10.76 -21.47 -6.01
CA GLY A 174 11.66 -22.20 -5.10
C GLY A 174 11.19 -22.28 -3.66
N MET A 175 9.92 -21.98 -3.36
CA MET A 175 9.37 -22.14 -2.02
C MET A 175 9.16 -23.64 -1.72
N ASP A 176 9.74 -24.13 -0.63
CA ASP A 176 9.50 -25.48 -0.15
C ASP A 176 8.12 -25.64 0.49
N GLU A 177 7.64 -26.89 0.61
CA GLU A 177 6.27 -27.17 1.08
C GLU A 177 6.02 -26.65 2.51
N ALA A 178 6.98 -26.78 3.42
CA ALA A 178 6.82 -26.34 4.80
C ALA A 178 6.67 -24.81 4.88
N THR A 179 7.48 -24.08 4.11
CA THR A 179 7.39 -22.60 3.98
C THR A 179 6.08 -22.19 3.30
N LEU A 180 5.64 -22.94 2.28
CA LEU A 180 4.38 -22.69 1.59
C LEU A 180 3.19 -22.88 2.53
N ASP A 181 3.15 -23.95 3.31
CA ASP A 181 2.08 -24.20 4.27
C ASP A 181 2.04 -23.11 5.35
N LEU A 182 3.21 -22.69 5.85
CA LEU A 182 3.30 -21.58 6.80
C LEU A 182 2.78 -20.27 6.19
N PHE A 183 3.18 -19.94 4.97
CA PHE A 183 2.73 -18.75 4.24
C PHE A 183 1.20 -18.74 4.09
N LEU A 184 0.63 -19.85 3.65
CA LEU A 184 -0.82 -19.97 3.44
C LEU A 184 -1.61 -19.96 4.75
N SER A 185 -1.04 -20.51 5.83
CA SER A 185 -1.67 -20.52 7.15
C SER A 185 -1.84 -19.12 7.75
N GLY A 186 -1.12 -18.12 7.23
CA GLY A 186 -1.23 -16.71 7.63
C GLY A 186 -2.49 -16.01 7.09
N ARG A 187 -3.17 -16.58 6.09
CA ARG A 187 -4.42 -16.02 5.54
C ARG A 187 -5.50 -15.93 6.63
N ASN A 188 -6.13 -14.77 6.74
CA ASN A 188 -7.15 -14.45 7.75
C ASN A 188 -6.69 -14.63 9.23
N LYS A 189 -5.39 -14.63 9.46
CA LYS A 189 -4.78 -14.64 10.79
C LYS A 189 -3.70 -13.56 10.96
N VAL A 190 -2.90 -13.39 9.93
CA VAL A 190 -1.76 -12.44 9.89
C VAL A 190 -1.97 -11.41 8.80
N VAL A 191 -2.50 -11.83 7.66
CA VAL A 191 -2.94 -10.96 6.57
C VAL A 191 -4.43 -11.21 6.31
N PHE A 192 -5.18 -10.14 6.12
CA PHE A 192 -6.62 -10.16 5.99
C PHE A 192 -7.04 -9.56 4.65
N SER A 193 -7.98 -10.21 3.97
CA SER A 193 -8.50 -9.69 2.71
C SER A 193 -9.21 -8.35 2.91
N LEU A 194 -8.84 -7.35 2.12
CA LEU A 194 -9.59 -6.08 2.02
C LEU A 194 -10.70 -6.26 0.99
N ALA A 195 -11.96 -6.19 1.43
CA ALA A 195 -13.10 -6.35 0.55
C ALA A 195 -13.23 -5.14 -0.40
N GLU A 196 -13.40 -5.40 -1.71
CA GLU A 196 -13.64 -4.33 -2.68
C GLU A 196 -14.93 -3.55 -2.40
N ALA A 197 -15.97 -4.24 -1.91
CA ALA A 197 -17.20 -3.59 -1.49
C ALA A 197 -16.97 -2.54 -0.41
N LEU A 198 -16.04 -2.77 0.53
CA LEU A 198 -15.66 -1.79 1.53
C LEU A 198 -14.97 -0.58 0.90
N ILE A 199 -14.05 -0.80 -0.06
CA ILE A 199 -13.39 0.30 -0.77
C ILE A 199 -14.43 1.18 -1.50
N GLN A 200 -15.38 0.56 -2.20
CA GLN A 200 -16.46 1.26 -2.90
C GLN A 200 -17.37 2.03 -1.94
N GLN A 201 -17.78 1.38 -0.84
CA GLN A 201 -18.62 1.98 0.18
C GLN A 201 -17.97 3.23 0.80
N GLN A 202 -16.70 3.14 1.19
CA GLN A 202 -15.99 4.25 1.81
C GLN A 202 -15.70 5.38 0.81
N ALA A 203 -15.30 5.06 -0.42
CA ALA A 203 -15.14 6.06 -1.47
C ALA A 203 -16.46 6.86 -1.67
N HIS A 204 -17.59 6.18 -1.75
CA HIS A 204 -18.91 6.82 -1.86
C HIS A 204 -19.23 7.68 -0.62
N ALA A 205 -19.01 7.17 0.59
CA ALA A 205 -19.28 7.88 1.85
C ALA A 205 -18.48 9.21 1.95
N TRP A 206 -17.27 9.22 1.39
CA TRP A 206 -16.40 10.41 1.33
C TRP A 206 -16.64 11.30 0.09
N GLY A 207 -17.67 11.01 -0.72
CA GLY A 207 -17.98 11.77 -1.93
C GLY A 207 -16.93 11.63 -3.04
N CYS A 208 -16.13 10.58 -2.99
CA CYS A 208 -15.15 10.27 -4.04
C CYS A 208 -15.83 9.63 -5.27
N ALA A 209 -15.16 9.72 -6.41
CA ALA A 209 -15.54 8.95 -7.59
C ALA A 209 -15.43 7.44 -7.34
N PRO A 210 -16.16 6.59 -8.07
CA PRO A 210 -16.01 5.14 -7.96
C PRO A 210 -14.57 4.71 -8.15
N PRO A 211 -14.03 3.83 -7.27
CA PRO A 211 -12.64 3.36 -7.37
C PRO A 211 -12.33 2.75 -8.72
N GLN A 212 -11.29 3.22 -9.39
CA GLN A 212 -10.79 2.65 -10.63
C GLN A 212 -9.80 1.56 -10.32
N VAL A 213 -10.04 0.34 -10.80
CA VAL A 213 -9.07 -0.77 -10.75
C VAL A 213 -8.01 -0.52 -11.81
N LEU A 214 -6.75 -0.31 -11.39
CA LEU A 214 -5.61 -0.11 -12.30
C LEU A 214 -4.90 -1.44 -12.63
N LEU A 215 -4.84 -2.34 -11.65
CA LEU A 215 -4.20 -3.65 -11.79
C LEU A 215 -4.88 -4.66 -10.88
N ARG A 216 -4.98 -5.89 -11.38
CA ARG A 216 -5.30 -7.06 -10.55
C ARG A 216 -4.34 -8.20 -10.90
N ALA A 217 -3.66 -8.72 -9.89
CA ALA A 217 -2.75 -9.85 -10.03
C ALA A 217 -3.07 -10.89 -8.95
N MET A 218 -3.76 -11.94 -9.31
CA MET A 218 -4.29 -12.94 -8.39
C MET A 218 -5.15 -12.28 -7.29
N PHE A 219 -4.76 -12.43 -6.02
CA PHE A 219 -5.42 -11.82 -4.87
C PHE A 219 -4.87 -10.43 -4.51
N ASN A 220 -4.22 -9.74 -5.41
CA ASN A 220 -3.70 -8.40 -5.16
C ASN A 220 -4.31 -7.41 -6.14
N GLY A 221 -4.78 -6.28 -5.62
CA GLY A 221 -5.36 -5.21 -6.40
C GLY A 221 -4.64 -3.88 -6.20
N LEU A 222 -4.72 -3.03 -7.22
CA LEU A 222 -4.32 -1.63 -7.19
C LEU A 222 -5.51 -0.79 -7.63
N TRP A 223 -5.92 0.16 -6.79
CA TRP A 223 -7.04 1.07 -7.03
C TRP A 223 -6.58 2.52 -6.99
N LEU A 224 -7.19 3.33 -7.85
CA LEU A 224 -7.13 4.78 -7.79
C LEU A 224 -8.52 5.29 -7.37
N ILE A 225 -8.57 6.15 -6.34
CA ILE A 225 -9.77 6.76 -5.80
C ILE A 225 -9.59 8.27 -5.87
N GLU A 226 -10.45 8.96 -6.63
CA GLU A 226 -10.36 10.39 -6.88
C GLU A 226 -11.41 11.15 -6.04
N ARG A 227 -10.97 12.15 -5.27
CA ARG A 227 -11.87 13.09 -4.61
C ARG A 227 -12.16 14.25 -5.58
N PRO A 228 -13.43 14.55 -5.91
CA PRO A 228 -13.76 15.66 -6.81
C PRO A 228 -13.18 17.00 -6.31
N ALA A 229 -12.85 17.87 -7.24
CA ALA A 229 -12.59 19.26 -6.92
C ALA A 229 -13.86 19.92 -6.36
N ALA A 230 -13.68 20.87 -5.44
CA ALA A 230 -14.80 21.60 -4.84
C ALA A 230 -15.51 22.51 -5.85
#